data_39cfe034d403a2b3304172a80ebc113f
#
_entry.id   39cfe034d403a2b3304172a80ebc113f
#
_cell.length_a   1.000
_cell.length_b   1.000
_cell.length_c   1.000
_cell.angle_alpha   90.00
_cell.angle_beta   90.00
_cell.angle_gamma   90.00
#
_symmetry.space_group_name_H-M   'P 1'
#
loop_
_entity.id
_entity.type
_entity.pdbx_description
1 polymer ?
#
loop_
_entity_poly.entity_id
_entity_poly.type
_entity_poly.pdbx_seq_one_letter_code
_entity_poly.pdbx_strand_id
1 'polypeptide(L)'
;MKTKRWLLFLPLILFTGVFCNVSVTTTPTPLPPDVSQLVQETMAALTDQAPVDTPIPPPPTDTPVPPPAATGSISGFLSYPSEFIPPLRVTAFNIGTGEIFYIDTPINQGDYQIENLPPGAYHVVSYTMQDPYLAGGYSQMVPCGLAYDCEDHTLIDVVVVAGQDTPNINPGDWYAPEGSFPPKP
;
A
#
# COMPACT_ATOMS: atom_id res chain seq x y z
N MET A 1 -16.30 9.63 49.71
CA MET A 1 -17.72 9.95 49.46
C MET A 1 -17.83 11.24 48.68
N LYS A 2 -18.09 11.18 47.37
CA LYS A 2 -18.69 12.23 46.54
C LYS A 2 -18.98 11.62 45.14
N THR A 3 -20.19 11.15 45.02
CA THR A 3 -20.81 10.67 43.79
C THR A 3 -21.13 11.85 42.88
N LYS A 4 -20.63 11.88 41.62
CA LYS A 4 -21.01 12.87 40.63
C LYS A 4 -21.84 12.16 39.54
N ARG A 5 -23.16 12.31 39.64
CA ARG A 5 -24.18 11.89 38.69
C ARG A 5 -24.04 12.78 37.44
N TRP A 6 -23.84 12.19 36.24
CA TRP A 6 -23.98 12.87 34.96
C TRP A 6 -25.31 12.45 34.32
N LEU A 7 -26.13 13.47 34.11
CA LEU A 7 -27.43 13.43 33.46
C LEU A 7 -27.27 13.14 31.96
N LEU A 8 -28.04 12.16 31.50
CA LEU A 8 -28.33 11.87 30.12
C LEU A 8 -29.16 12.99 29.48
N PHE A 9 -28.67 13.71 28.51
CA PHE A 9 -29.46 14.53 27.59
C PHE A 9 -29.62 13.78 26.27
N LEU A 10 -30.83 13.33 26.02
CA LEU A 10 -31.28 12.74 24.77
C LEU A 10 -31.93 13.85 23.94
N PRO A 11 -31.48 14.23 22.73
CA PRO A 11 -32.25 15.06 21.84
C PRO A 11 -33.23 14.22 21.03
N LEU A 12 -34.51 14.47 21.23
CA LEU A 12 -35.63 13.97 20.45
C LEU A 12 -35.63 14.71 19.09
N ILE A 13 -35.28 14.02 18.01
CA ILE A 13 -35.39 14.55 16.63
C ILE A 13 -36.80 14.27 16.14
N LEU A 14 -37.58 15.32 16.03
CA LEU A 14 -38.91 15.33 15.34
C LEU A 14 -38.67 15.26 13.83
N PHE A 15 -39.07 14.15 13.22
CA PHE A 15 -39.17 14.01 11.76
C PHE A 15 -40.51 14.61 11.31
N THR A 16 -40.49 15.80 10.72
CA THR A 16 -41.64 16.36 9.99
C THR A 16 -41.63 15.81 8.56
N GLY A 17 -42.53 14.90 8.27
CA GLY A 17 -42.76 14.40 6.91
C GLY A 17 -43.40 15.46 6.02
N VAL A 18 -42.76 15.82 4.94
CA VAL A 18 -43.32 16.61 3.86
C VAL A 18 -43.97 15.67 2.85
N PHE A 19 -45.31 15.64 2.82
CA PHE A 19 -46.05 14.94 1.77
C PHE A 19 -46.04 15.82 0.50
N CYS A 20 -45.31 15.42 -0.53
CA CYS A 20 -45.48 15.96 -1.88
C CYS A 20 -46.69 15.32 -2.55
N ASN A 21 -47.72 16.14 -2.77
CA ASN A 21 -48.89 15.75 -3.53
C ASN A 21 -48.54 15.87 -5.03
N VAL A 22 -48.41 14.74 -5.72
CA VAL A 22 -48.18 14.67 -7.18
C VAL A 22 -49.54 14.60 -7.86
N SER A 23 -49.97 15.69 -8.50
CA SER A 23 -51.15 15.70 -9.39
C SER A 23 -50.81 15.05 -10.72
N VAL A 24 -51.36 13.88 -10.98
CA VAL A 24 -51.24 13.21 -12.28
C VAL A 24 -52.21 13.83 -13.26
N THR A 25 -51.72 14.65 -14.18
CA THR A 25 -52.48 15.13 -15.33
C THR A 25 -52.39 14.05 -16.41
N THR A 26 -53.51 13.37 -16.66
CA THR A 26 -53.64 12.39 -17.77
C THR A 26 -53.85 13.14 -19.08
N THR A 27 -52.79 13.27 -19.86
CA THR A 27 -52.88 13.69 -21.26
C THR A 27 -53.34 12.48 -22.10
N PRO A 28 -54.33 12.61 -22.99
CA PRO A 28 -54.74 11.49 -23.84
C PRO A 28 -53.62 11.12 -24.78
N THR A 29 -53.22 9.85 -24.73
CA THR A 29 -52.23 9.25 -25.64
C THR A 29 -52.80 9.23 -27.06
N PRO A 30 -52.12 9.79 -28.08
CA PRO A 30 -52.47 9.57 -29.46
C PRO A 30 -52.35 8.10 -29.85
N LEU A 31 -53.29 7.62 -30.67
CA LEU A 31 -53.28 6.26 -31.20
C LEU A 31 -51.92 5.95 -31.86
N PRO A 32 -51.32 4.76 -31.61
CA PRO A 32 -50.09 4.43 -32.29
C PRO A 32 -50.28 4.28 -33.80
N PRO A 33 -49.35 4.77 -34.63
CA PRO A 33 -49.38 4.57 -36.08
C PRO A 33 -49.31 3.05 -36.35
N ASP A 34 -49.95 2.65 -37.44
CA ASP A 34 -50.07 1.26 -37.85
C ASP A 34 -48.66 0.63 -38.01
N VAL A 35 -48.40 -0.33 -37.13
CA VAL A 35 -47.10 -1.02 -37.05
C VAL A 35 -46.75 -1.76 -38.37
N SER A 36 -47.76 -2.05 -39.17
CA SER A 36 -47.62 -2.75 -40.46
C SER A 36 -46.91 -1.89 -41.49
N GLN A 37 -47.08 -0.54 -41.50
CA GLN A 37 -46.41 0.35 -42.42
C GLN A 37 -44.95 0.59 -42.05
N LEU A 38 -44.66 0.70 -40.74
CA LEU A 38 -43.27 0.88 -40.26
C LEU A 38 -42.37 -0.37 -40.50
N VAL A 39 -42.97 -1.58 -40.46
CA VAL A 39 -42.24 -2.81 -40.72
C VAL A 39 -41.89 -2.91 -42.22
N GLN A 40 -42.77 -2.49 -43.15
CA GLN A 40 -42.50 -2.56 -44.60
C GLN A 40 -41.42 -1.56 -45.04
N GLU A 41 -41.41 -0.31 -44.47
CA GLU A 41 -40.39 0.66 -44.80
C GLU A 41 -39.01 0.26 -44.23
N THR A 42 -38.97 -0.37 -43.07
CA THR A 42 -37.70 -0.85 -42.49
C THR A 42 -37.11 -2.01 -43.22
N MET A 43 -37.93 -2.91 -43.75
CA MET A 43 -37.47 -4.06 -44.58
C MET A 43 -36.98 -3.64 -45.96
N ALA A 44 -37.57 -2.61 -46.57
CA ALA A 44 -37.11 -2.08 -47.88
C ALA A 44 -35.75 -1.36 -47.76
N ALA A 45 -35.51 -0.66 -46.63
CA ALA A 45 -34.24 0.03 -46.39
C ALA A 45 -33.06 -0.92 -46.10
N LEU A 46 -33.32 -2.12 -45.60
CA LEU A 46 -32.29 -3.14 -45.30
C LEU A 46 -31.83 -3.93 -46.53
N THR A 47 -32.59 -3.92 -47.63
CA THR A 47 -32.25 -4.71 -48.82
C THR A 47 -31.33 -3.97 -49.75
N ASP A 48 -31.16 -2.65 -49.63
CA ASP A 48 -30.37 -1.81 -50.53
C ASP A 48 -28.94 -1.52 -50.01
N GLN A 49 -28.57 -2.02 -48.80
CA GLN A 49 -27.20 -1.97 -48.35
C GLN A 49 -26.46 -3.22 -48.79
N ALA A 50 -25.72 -3.10 -49.90
CA ALA A 50 -24.68 -4.07 -50.26
C ALA A 50 -23.72 -4.22 -49.05
N PRO A 51 -23.25 -5.45 -48.76
CA PRO A 51 -22.27 -5.65 -47.70
C PRO A 51 -21.02 -4.83 -48.01
N VAL A 52 -20.79 -3.76 -47.27
CA VAL A 52 -19.51 -3.06 -47.28
C VAL A 52 -18.53 -4.00 -46.61
N ASP A 53 -17.56 -4.49 -47.37
CA ASP A 53 -16.43 -5.23 -46.82
C ASP A 53 -15.72 -4.32 -45.79
N THR A 54 -16.09 -4.48 -44.54
CA THR A 54 -15.37 -3.82 -43.46
C THR A 54 -13.98 -4.45 -43.39
N PRO A 55 -12.90 -3.68 -43.60
CA PRO A 55 -11.55 -4.25 -43.50
C PRO A 55 -11.38 -4.83 -42.10
N ILE A 56 -11.02 -6.11 -42.01
CA ILE A 56 -10.71 -6.81 -40.75
C ILE A 56 -9.59 -5.99 -40.08
N PRO A 57 -9.77 -5.52 -38.84
CA PRO A 57 -8.69 -4.85 -38.13
C PRO A 57 -7.45 -5.75 -38.08
N PRO A 58 -6.25 -5.23 -38.29
CA PRO A 58 -5.04 -6.04 -38.15
C PRO A 58 -5.01 -6.67 -36.77
N PRO A 59 -4.52 -7.92 -36.63
CA PRO A 59 -4.40 -8.56 -35.35
C PRO A 59 -3.57 -7.65 -34.41
N PRO A 60 -3.90 -7.62 -33.10
CA PRO A 60 -3.14 -6.82 -32.15
C PRO A 60 -1.68 -7.24 -32.21
N THR A 61 -0.81 -6.28 -32.50
CA THR A 61 0.64 -6.49 -32.44
C THR A 61 0.99 -6.72 -30.98
N ASP A 62 1.57 -7.88 -30.66
CA ASP A 62 2.09 -8.18 -29.32
C ASP A 62 3.10 -7.09 -28.93
N THR A 63 2.68 -6.18 -28.06
CA THR A 63 3.59 -5.20 -27.48
C THR A 63 4.59 -5.97 -26.61
N PRO A 64 5.91 -5.88 -26.87
CA PRO A 64 6.88 -6.59 -26.04
C PRO A 64 6.71 -6.17 -24.58
N VAL A 65 6.54 -7.15 -23.68
CA VAL A 65 6.51 -6.93 -22.24
C VAL A 65 7.86 -6.34 -21.85
N PRO A 66 7.91 -5.16 -21.17
CA PRO A 66 9.16 -4.60 -20.70
C PRO A 66 9.91 -5.63 -19.84
N PRO A 67 11.24 -5.76 -19.95
CA PRO A 67 12.01 -6.62 -19.06
C PRO A 67 11.78 -6.18 -17.61
N PRO A 68 11.75 -7.13 -16.66
CA PRO A 68 11.62 -6.81 -15.24
C PRO A 68 12.68 -5.78 -14.84
N ALA A 69 12.29 -4.75 -14.09
CA ALA A 69 13.24 -3.78 -13.56
C ALA A 69 14.29 -4.52 -12.72
N ALA A 70 15.56 -4.25 -12.97
CA ALA A 70 16.63 -4.86 -12.19
C ALA A 70 16.53 -4.37 -10.74
N THR A 71 16.57 -5.30 -9.79
CA THR A 71 16.51 -5.04 -8.35
C THR A 71 17.90 -5.14 -7.73
N GLY A 72 18.08 -4.59 -6.52
CA GLY A 72 19.28 -4.79 -5.70
C GLY A 72 18.93 -5.52 -4.41
N SER A 73 19.88 -5.50 -3.45
CA SER A 73 19.71 -6.07 -2.12
C SER A 73 20.33 -5.19 -1.04
N ILE A 74 19.95 -5.46 0.20
CA ILE A 74 20.57 -4.92 1.41
C ILE A 74 20.99 -6.10 2.28
N SER A 75 22.22 -6.08 2.79
CA SER A 75 22.71 -7.10 3.71
C SER A 75 23.47 -6.52 4.90
N GLY A 76 23.55 -7.28 5.98
CA GLY A 76 24.25 -6.84 7.18
C GLY A 76 24.22 -7.86 8.31
N PHE A 77 24.74 -7.43 9.45
CA PHE A 77 24.78 -8.23 10.66
C PHE A 77 23.69 -7.80 11.64
N LEU A 78 23.18 -8.79 12.35
CA LEU A 78 22.21 -8.61 13.41
C LEU A 78 22.89 -8.71 14.77
N SER A 79 22.46 -7.85 15.67
CA SER A 79 22.85 -7.88 17.08
C SER A 79 21.64 -7.59 17.95
N TYR A 80 21.71 -8.01 19.19
CA TYR A 80 20.69 -7.72 20.19
C TYR A 80 21.36 -7.60 21.56
N PRO A 81 20.94 -6.67 22.44
CA PRO A 81 21.59 -6.44 23.73
C PRO A 81 21.20 -7.51 24.77
N SER A 82 21.44 -8.78 24.45
CA SER A 82 21.15 -9.95 25.29
C SER A 82 22.15 -11.07 24.94
N GLU A 83 22.12 -12.17 25.71
CA GLU A 83 22.96 -13.35 25.47
C GLU A 83 22.65 -14.06 24.15
N PHE A 84 21.48 -13.84 23.57
CA PHE A 84 21.05 -14.41 22.30
C PHE A 84 20.27 -13.40 21.46
N ILE A 85 20.28 -13.60 20.15
CA ILE A 85 19.47 -12.79 19.21
C ILE A 85 18.09 -13.48 19.12
N PRO A 86 16.99 -12.81 19.51
CA PRO A 86 15.65 -13.37 19.34
C PRO A 86 15.27 -13.47 17.86
N PRO A 87 14.17 -14.14 17.49
CA PRO A 87 13.63 -14.03 16.15
C PRO A 87 13.32 -12.55 15.83
N LEU A 88 13.83 -12.08 14.69
CA LEU A 88 13.69 -10.69 14.26
C LEU A 88 12.99 -10.60 12.91
N ARG A 89 12.24 -9.50 12.72
CA ARG A 89 11.84 -9.02 11.40
C ARG A 89 12.72 -7.83 11.03
N VAL A 90 13.54 -7.99 10.00
CA VAL A 90 14.33 -6.89 9.43
C VAL A 90 13.54 -6.28 8.29
N THR A 91 13.27 -5.00 8.38
CA THR A 91 12.38 -4.27 7.48
C THR A 91 13.13 -3.13 6.80
N ALA A 92 13.00 -3.05 5.48
CA ALA A 92 13.46 -1.93 4.67
C ALA A 92 12.25 -1.09 4.21
N PHE A 93 12.19 0.15 4.62
CA PHE A 93 11.14 1.13 4.26
C PHE A 93 11.66 2.00 3.12
N ASN A 94 11.05 1.93 1.95
CA ASN A 94 11.40 2.81 0.84
C ASN A 94 10.94 4.24 1.14
N ILE A 95 11.88 5.18 1.20
CA ILE A 95 11.60 6.58 1.58
C ILE A 95 10.80 7.31 0.50
N GLY A 96 11.00 6.95 -0.77
CA GLY A 96 10.36 7.61 -1.91
C GLY A 96 8.94 7.10 -2.20
N THR A 97 8.70 5.79 -2.08
CA THR A 97 7.42 5.15 -2.45
C THR A 97 6.58 4.76 -1.26
N GLY A 98 7.17 4.62 -0.08
CA GLY A 98 6.53 4.08 1.11
C GLY A 98 6.34 2.55 1.08
N GLU A 99 6.86 1.86 0.07
CA GLU A 99 6.84 0.40 0.01
C GLU A 99 7.69 -0.22 1.12
N ILE A 100 7.26 -1.39 1.58
CA ILE A 100 7.87 -2.08 2.71
C ILE A 100 8.31 -3.46 2.26
N PHE A 101 9.57 -3.77 2.51
CA PHE A 101 10.18 -5.08 2.26
C PHE A 101 10.74 -5.62 3.57
N TYR A 102 10.67 -6.92 3.79
CA TYR A 102 11.18 -7.50 5.03
C TYR A 102 11.63 -8.94 4.86
N ILE A 103 12.43 -9.38 5.82
CA ILE A 103 12.79 -10.78 6.04
C ILE A 103 12.65 -11.12 7.52
N ASP A 104 12.12 -12.30 7.81
CA ASP A 104 12.06 -12.83 9.18
C ASP A 104 13.26 -13.76 9.40
N THR A 105 13.98 -13.57 10.52
CA THR A 105 15.15 -14.37 10.88
C THR A 105 14.86 -15.21 12.13
N PRO A 106 15.31 -16.46 12.18
CA PRO A 106 15.18 -17.31 13.35
C PRO A 106 16.10 -16.84 14.50
N ILE A 107 15.91 -17.46 15.65
CA ILE A 107 16.75 -17.24 16.82
C ILE A 107 18.23 -17.47 16.51
N ASN A 108 19.10 -16.59 17.02
CA ASN A 108 20.57 -16.64 16.86
C ASN A 108 21.08 -16.55 15.41
N GLN A 109 20.27 -16.06 14.48
CA GLN A 109 20.78 -15.70 13.16
C GLN A 109 21.51 -14.36 13.26
N GLY A 110 22.80 -14.35 12.90
CA GLY A 110 23.68 -13.19 13.03
C GLY A 110 23.82 -12.35 11.75
N ASP A 111 23.24 -12.78 10.64
CA ASP A 111 23.29 -12.08 9.35
C ASP A 111 21.92 -12.10 8.67
N TYR A 112 21.70 -11.17 7.73
CA TYR A 112 20.49 -11.11 6.92
C TYR A 112 20.77 -10.54 5.53
N GLN A 113 19.88 -10.84 4.59
CA GLN A 113 19.83 -10.18 3.29
C GLN A 113 18.38 -10.01 2.84
N ILE A 114 17.99 -8.78 2.50
CA ILE A 114 16.70 -8.48 1.86
C ILE A 114 16.96 -8.33 0.37
N GLU A 115 16.43 -9.23 -0.42
CA GLU A 115 16.58 -9.27 -1.87
C GLU A 115 15.41 -8.60 -2.59
N ASN A 116 15.55 -8.44 -3.92
CA ASN A 116 14.51 -7.94 -4.82
C ASN A 116 14.02 -6.52 -4.49
N LEU A 117 14.89 -5.68 -3.95
CA LEU A 117 14.60 -4.30 -3.65
C LEU A 117 14.67 -3.43 -4.92
N PRO A 118 13.61 -2.68 -5.27
CA PRO A 118 13.73 -1.64 -6.29
C PRO A 118 14.83 -0.64 -5.96
N PRO A 119 15.54 -0.09 -6.96
CA PRO A 119 16.50 0.98 -6.71
C PRO A 119 15.85 2.18 -6.00
N GLY A 120 16.52 2.70 -4.98
CA GLY A 120 15.98 3.80 -4.17
C GLY A 120 16.71 3.98 -2.85
N ALA A 121 16.22 4.89 -2.03
CA ALA A 121 16.69 5.11 -0.67
C ALA A 121 15.75 4.44 0.34
N TYR A 122 16.33 3.83 1.37
CA TYR A 122 15.61 3.02 2.36
C TYR A 122 16.05 3.36 3.78
N HIS A 123 15.12 3.27 4.72
CA HIS A 123 15.43 3.13 6.14
C HIS A 123 15.34 1.67 6.56
N VAL A 124 16.28 1.20 7.38
CA VAL A 124 16.29 -0.21 7.82
C VAL A 124 16.14 -0.30 9.32
N VAL A 125 15.16 -1.10 9.75
CA VAL A 125 14.84 -1.31 11.17
C VAL A 125 14.56 -2.79 11.42
N SER A 126 15.13 -3.33 12.50
CA SER A 126 14.84 -4.66 13.04
C SER A 126 13.80 -4.59 14.15
N TYR A 127 12.88 -5.54 14.19
CA TYR A 127 11.86 -5.65 15.23
C TYR A 127 11.89 -7.04 15.87
N THR A 128 11.72 -7.10 17.19
CA THR A 128 11.46 -8.38 17.84
C THR A 128 10.12 -8.96 17.38
N MET A 129 10.03 -10.30 17.31
CA MET A 129 8.82 -10.99 16.88
C MET A 129 7.86 -11.26 18.05
N GLN A 130 8.27 -10.99 19.28
CA GLN A 130 7.51 -11.22 20.50
C GLN A 130 7.22 -9.89 21.20
N ASP A 131 6.10 -9.84 21.90
CA ASP A 131 5.70 -8.70 22.75
C ASP A 131 6.54 -8.66 24.05
N PRO A 132 7.04 -7.47 24.50
CA PRO A 132 6.94 -6.17 23.84
C PRO A 132 7.78 -6.09 22.55
N TYR A 133 7.20 -5.49 21.51
CA TYR A 133 7.92 -5.27 20.26
C TYR A 133 8.95 -4.16 20.44
N LEU A 134 10.21 -4.56 20.45
CA LEU A 134 11.34 -3.62 20.45
C LEU A 134 11.82 -3.39 19.02
N ALA A 135 12.33 -2.20 18.76
CA ALA A 135 12.86 -1.81 17.47
C ALA A 135 14.33 -1.40 17.59
N GLY A 136 15.16 -1.90 16.67
CA GLY A 136 16.57 -1.50 16.53
C GLY A 136 16.80 -0.92 15.14
N GLY A 137 17.19 0.34 15.05
CA GLY A 137 17.39 1.03 13.78
C GLY A 137 18.82 0.98 13.24
N TYR A 138 18.97 1.12 11.92
CA TYR A 138 20.22 1.53 11.33
C TYR A 138 20.30 3.07 11.36
N SER A 139 20.75 3.59 12.49
CA SER A 139 20.78 5.03 12.82
C SER A 139 22.20 5.56 12.92
N GLN A 140 22.33 6.87 13.15
CA GLN A 140 23.61 7.53 13.39
C GLN A 140 24.32 7.03 14.66
N MET A 141 23.59 6.39 15.58
CA MET A 141 24.17 5.68 16.71
C MET A 141 25.11 4.54 16.30
N VAL A 142 24.81 3.84 15.19
CA VAL A 142 25.57 2.66 14.74
C VAL A 142 27.01 3.02 14.34
N PRO A 143 27.26 3.94 13.41
CA PRO A 143 28.63 4.34 13.09
C PRO A 143 29.33 5.08 14.25
N CYS A 144 28.60 5.68 15.18
CA CYS A 144 29.11 6.26 16.40
C CYS A 144 29.62 5.21 17.41
N GLY A 145 29.30 3.92 17.19
CA GLY A 145 29.74 2.80 18.01
C GLY A 145 28.78 2.42 19.14
N LEU A 146 27.53 2.89 19.11
CA LEU A 146 26.51 2.64 20.14
C LEU A 146 26.99 3.05 21.55
N ALA A 147 27.87 4.07 21.64
CA ALA A 147 28.43 4.53 22.87
C ALA A 147 27.47 5.48 23.62
N TYR A 148 27.64 5.60 24.94
CA TYR A 148 26.73 6.40 25.78
C TYR A 148 26.72 7.90 25.46
N ASP A 149 27.74 8.41 24.78
CA ASP A 149 27.87 9.79 24.33
C ASP A 149 27.34 10.02 22.89
N CYS A 150 26.84 8.97 22.24
CA CYS A 150 26.10 9.05 20.99
C CYS A 150 24.60 9.28 21.32
N GLU A 151 24.03 10.37 20.81
CA GLU A 151 22.63 10.73 21.10
C GLU A 151 21.75 10.82 19.84
N ASP A 152 22.35 10.64 18.65
CA ASP A 152 21.61 10.79 17.38
C ASP A 152 21.03 9.45 16.90
N HIS A 153 19.76 9.27 17.12
CA HIS A 153 18.98 8.12 16.70
C HIS A 153 18.35 8.28 15.30
N THR A 154 18.72 9.31 14.53
CA THR A 154 18.20 9.51 13.18
C THR A 154 18.59 8.35 12.27
N LEU A 155 17.62 7.78 11.56
CA LEU A 155 17.85 6.70 10.60
C LEU A 155 18.74 7.19 9.44
N ILE A 156 19.64 6.32 9.00
CA ILE A 156 20.56 6.58 7.89
C ILE A 156 19.89 6.11 6.59
N ASP A 157 19.94 6.96 5.56
CA ASP A 157 19.48 6.61 4.22
C ASP A 157 20.41 5.55 3.59
N VAL A 158 19.84 4.40 3.25
CA VAL A 158 20.53 3.29 2.59
C VAL A 158 20.17 3.29 1.11
N VAL A 159 21.14 3.54 0.24
CA VAL A 159 20.92 3.60 -1.21
C VAL A 159 21.06 2.21 -1.82
N VAL A 160 20.00 1.73 -2.47
CA VAL A 160 19.98 0.48 -3.24
C VAL A 160 20.13 0.79 -4.72
N VAL A 161 21.11 0.13 -5.37
CA VAL A 161 21.39 0.21 -6.80
C VAL A 161 21.02 -1.10 -7.48
N ALA A 162 20.44 -1.02 -8.66
CA ALA A 162 20.07 -2.20 -9.46
C ALA A 162 21.26 -3.15 -9.68
N GLY A 163 21.07 -4.43 -9.42
CA GLY A 163 22.06 -5.47 -9.61
C GLY A 163 23.19 -5.49 -8.57
N GLN A 164 23.09 -4.69 -7.51
CA GLN A 164 24.12 -4.60 -6.47
C GLN A 164 23.57 -4.93 -5.09
N ASP A 165 24.45 -5.47 -4.23
CA ASP A 165 24.20 -5.57 -2.80
C ASP A 165 24.72 -4.31 -2.10
N THR A 166 23.98 -3.81 -1.12
CA THR A 166 24.40 -2.73 -0.21
C THR A 166 24.70 -3.37 1.15
N PRO A 167 25.95 -3.69 1.43
CA PRO A 167 26.35 -4.46 2.60
C PRO A 167 26.58 -3.58 3.84
N ASN A 168 26.76 -4.24 5.00
CA ASN A 168 27.10 -3.63 6.30
C ASN A 168 26.01 -2.73 6.86
N ILE A 169 24.78 -2.95 6.50
CA ILE A 169 23.64 -2.25 7.07
C ILE A 169 23.20 -3.01 8.33
N ASN A 170 23.67 -2.57 9.49
CA ASN A 170 23.53 -3.25 10.77
C ASN A 170 22.52 -2.52 11.66
N PRO A 171 21.22 -2.91 11.68
CA PRO A 171 20.19 -2.25 12.47
C PRO A 171 20.33 -2.64 13.96
N GLY A 172 21.28 -2.00 14.65
CA GLY A 172 21.70 -2.35 16.02
C GLY A 172 21.39 -1.31 17.08
N ASP A 173 20.77 -0.19 16.74
CA ASP A 173 20.37 0.84 17.70
C ASP A 173 19.09 0.46 18.41
N TRP A 174 19.19 -0.38 19.46
CA TRP A 174 18.11 -0.82 20.33
C TRP A 174 17.83 0.14 21.50
N TYR A 175 18.52 1.27 21.55
CA TYR A 175 18.48 2.22 22.67
C TYR A 175 17.69 3.48 22.36
N ALA A 176 17.17 3.59 21.15
CA ALA A 176 16.36 4.72 20.74
C ALA A 176 15.10 4.86 21.60
N PRO A 177 14.69 6.08 21.94
CA PRO A 177 13.41 6.32 22.63
C PRO A 177 12.23 5.73 21.85
N GLU A 178 11.18 5.35 22.56
CA GLU A 178 9.95 4.85 21.93
C GLU A 178 9.40 5.86 20.92
N GLY A 179 9.03 5.37 19.74
CA GLY A 179 8.54 6.21 18.64
C GLY A 179 9.61 6.85 17.76
N SER A 180 10.91 6.62 18.01
CA SER A 180 11.99 7.11 17.15
C SER A 180 12.01 6.46 15.77
N PHE A 181 11.54 5.23 15.66
CA PHE A 181 11.50 4.47 14.41
C PHE A 181 10.06 4.18 13.96
N PRO A 182 9.84 3.92 12.66
CA PRO A 182 8.55 3.48 12.16
C PRO A 182 8.00 2.28 12.96
N PRO A 183 6.67 2.15 13.10
CA PRO A 183 6.10 1.00 13.78
C PRO A 183 6.34 -0.29 12.96
N LYS A 184 6.36 -1.43 13.65
CA LYS A 184 6.47 -2.75 13.01
C LYS A 184 5.28 -2.96 12.05
N PRO A 185 5.53 -3.30 10.77
CA PRO A 185 4.49 -3.58 9.78
C PRO A 185 3.86 -4.97 9.98
#